data_337a52d3132975d0fd4f107492619642
#
_entry.id   337a52d3132975d0fd4f107492619642
#
_cell.length_a   1.000
_cell.length_b   1.000
_cell.length_c   1.000
_cell.angle_alpha   90.00
_cell.angle_beta   90.00
_cell.angle_gamma   90.00
#
_symmetry.space_group_name_H-M   'P 1'
#
loop_
_entity.id
_entity.type
_entity.pdbx_description
1 polymer ?
#
loop_
_entity_poly.entity_id
_entity_poly.type
_entity_poly.pdbx_seq_one_letter_code
_entity_poly.pdbx_strand_id
1 'polypeptide(L)'
;LERTLAARKGADPSTSYTASLYAKGIKRIAQKVGEEGVETALAATVQDLDELKNESADLLYHLIVLLQASELNLSDVVRVLRERHKPKTAEK
;
A
#
# COMPACT_ATOMS: atom_id res chain seq x y z
N LEU A 1 -8.09 -9.00 1.00
CA LEU A 1 -6.73 -8.65 1.44
C LEU A 1 -6.72 -7.64 2.57
N GLU A 2 -7.43 -6.52 2.40
CA GLU A 2 -7.43 -5.46 3.40
C GLU A 2 -7.93 -5.94 4.76
N ARG A 3 -8.99 -6.72 4.78
CA ARG A 3 -9.51 -7.29 6.04
C ARG A 3 -8.51 -8.24 6.69
N THR A 4 -7.84 -9.05 5.88
CA THR A 4 -6.83 -9.97 6.37
C THR A 4 -5.68 -9.20 7.03
N LEU A 5 -5.24 -8.12 6.39
CA LEU A 5 -4.15 -7.31 6.93
C LEU A 5 -4.57 -6.61 8.21
N ALA A 6 -5.80 -6.11 8.28
CA ALA A 6 -6.30 -5.47 9.49
C ALA A 6 -6.35 -6.47 10.65
N ALA A 7 -6.76 -7.71 10.38
CA ALA A 7 -6.84 -8.75 11.40
C ALA A 7 -5.46 -9.11 11.97
N ARG A 8 -4.39 -8.91 11.19
CA ARG A 8 -3.02 -9.19 11.65
C ARG A 8 -2.43 -8.11 12.53
N LYS A 9 -3.11 -6.98 12.67
CA LYS A 9 -2.60 -5.84 13.42
C LYS A 9 -2.30 -6.16 14.87
N GLY A 10 -3.10 -7.02 15.48
CA GLY A 10 -2.87 -7.44 16.86
C GLY A 10 -2.26 -8.83 17.00
N ALA A 11 -1.84 -9.45 15.90
CA ALA A 11 -1.29 -10.80 15.93
C ALA A 11 0.15 -10.81 16.45
N ASP A 12 0.66 -12.01 16.75
CA ASP A 12 2.02 -12.19 17.24
C ASP A 12 3.02 -11.86 16.14
N PRO A 13 3.90 -10.86 16.34
CA PRO A 13 4.90 -10.49 15.33
C PRO A 13 5.84 -11.62 14.95
N SER A 14 6.07 -12.60 15.83
CA SER A 14 6.98 -13.70 15.55
C SER A 14 6.41 -14.71 14.55
N THR A 15 5.08 -14.69 14.33
CA THR A 15 4.41 -15.66 13.46
C THR A 15 3.80 -15.05 12.22
N SER A 16 3.84 -13.71 12.08
CA SER A 16 3.22 -13.00 10.96
C SER A 16 4.08 -11.84 10.53
N TYR A 17 4.45 -11.82 9.25
CA TYR A 17 5.19 -10.70 8.69
C TYR A 17 4.41 -9.41 8.81
N THR A 18 3.11 -9.45 8.51
CA THR A 18 2.25 -8.26 8.62
C THR A 18 2.23 -7.73 10.05
N ALA A 19 2.08 -8.62 11.04
CA ALA A 19 2.11 -8.21 12.44
C ALA A 19 3.47 -7.61 12.81
N SER A 20 4.56 -8.16 12.27
CA SER A 20 5.89 -7.61 12.54
C SER A 20 6.05 -6.20 11.96
N LEU A 21 5.45 -5.93 10.81
CA LEU A 21 5.44 -4.58 10.23
C LEU A 21 4.73 -3.59 11.14
N TYR A 22 3.54 -3.95 11.64
CA TYR A 22 2.82 -3.09 12.56
C TYR A 22 3.63 -2.84 13.84
N ALA A 23 4.30 -3.86 14.34
CA ALA A 23 5.12 -3.73 15.55
C ALA A 23 6.32 -2.80 15.34
N LYS A 24 6.88 -2.77 14.13
CA LYS A 24 8.02 -1.90 13.81
C LYS A 24 7.62 -0.44 13.61
N GLY A 25 6.34 -0.19 13.35
CA GLY A 25 5.79 1.16 13.28
C GLY A 25 5.83 1.80 11.91
N ILE A 26 5.23 2.98 11.84
CA ILE A 26 4.98 3.70 10.59
C ILE A 26 6.27 4.00 9.82
N LYS A 27 7.34 4.36 10.51
CA LYS A 27 8.61 4.70 9.86
C LYS A 27 9.12 3.55 9.01
N ARG A 28 9.12 2.33 9.55
CA ARG A 28 9.59 1.17 8.82
C ARG A 28 8.66 0.82 7.67
N ILE A 29 7.35 0.91 7.90
CA ILE A 29 6.36 0.63 6.85
C ILE A 29 6.52 1.64 5.71
N ALA A 30 6.66 2.92 6.05
CA ALA A 30 6.85 3.98 5.05
C ALA A 30 8.12 3.76 4.23
N GLN A 31 9.19 3.30 4.87
CA GLN A 31 10.43 2.96 4.18
C GLN A 31 10.19 1.87 3.15
N LYS A 32 9.44 0.83 3.51
CA LYS A 32 9.12 -0.25 2.57
C LYS A 32 8.33 0.27 1.37
N VAL A 33 7.35 1.15 1.61
CA VAL A 33 6.58 1.75 0.51
C VAL A 33 7.51 2.51 -0.45
N GLY A 34 8.43 3.29 0.09
CA GLY A 34 9.39 4.03 -0.73
C GLY A 34 10.27 3.11 -1.56
N GLU A 35 10.81 2.06 -0.93
CA GLU A 35 11.66 1.08 -1.62
C GLU A 35 10.92 0.38 -2.74
N GLU A 36 9.70 -0.11 -2.47
CA GLU A 36 8.91 -0.81 -3.48
C GLU A 36 8.50 0.12 -4.62
N GLY A 37 8.26 1.38 -4.30
CA GLY A 37 7.94 2.37 -5.34
C GLY A 37 9.08 2.55 -6.33
N VAL A 38 10.30 2.66 -5.83
CA VAL A 38 11.50 2.76 -6.68
C VAL A 38 11.68 1.48 -7.49
N GLU A 39 11.55 0.31 -6.86
CA GLU A 39 11.71 -0.97 -7.55
C GLU A 39 10.66 -1.16 -8.64
N THR A 40 9.42 -0.72 -8.39
CA THR A 40 8.36 -0.77 -9.39
C THR A 40 8.72 0.08 -10.62
N ALA A 41 9.20 1.29 -10.37
CA ALA A 41 9.59 2.19 -11.45
C ALA A 41 10.76 1.63 -12.25
N LEU A 42 11.74 1.04 -11.59
CA LEU A 42 12.89 0.43 -12.26
C LEU A 42 12.47 -0.77 -13.11
N ALA A 43 11.60 -1.62 -12.58
CA ALA A 43 11.11 -2.77 -13.34
C ALA A 43 10.42 -2.34 -14.63
N ALA A 44 9.62 -1.27 -14.57
CA ALA A 44 8.95 -0.72 -15.74
C ALA A 44 9.96 -0.16 -16.75
N THR A 45 11.00 0.52 -16.24
CA THR A 45 12.01 1.14 -17.08
C THR A 45 12.77 0.11 -17.92
N VAL A 46 13.09 -1.04 -17.34
CA VAL A 46 13.80 -2.11 -18.07
C VAL A 46 12.84 -3.07 -18.76
N GLN A 47 11.54 -2.80 -18.70
CA GLN A 47 10.49 -3.57 -19.36
C GLN A 47 10.42 -5.04 -18.91
N ASP A 48 10.76 -5.30 -17.68
CA ASP A 48 10.57 -6.62 -17.08
C ASP A 48 9.16 -6.70 -16.52
N LEU A 49 8.23 -7.23 -17.30
CA LEU A 49 6.82 -7.21 -16.95
C LEU A 49 6.49 -8.12 -15.77
N ASP A 50 7.18 -9.24 -15.61
CA ASP A 50 6.96 -10.12 -14.47
C ASP A 50 7.42 -9.45 -13.18
N GLU A 51 8.59 -8.83 -13.21
CA GLU A 51 9.09 -8.07 -12.06
C GLU A 51 8.18 -6.89 -11.75
N LEU A 52 7.68 -6.21 -12.78
CA LEU A 52 6.76 -5.10 -12.58
C LEU A 52 5.50 -5.54 -11.84
N LYS A 53 4.94 -6.69 -12.20
CA LYS A 53 3.76 -7.23 -11.50
C LYS A 53 4.09 -7.54 -10.05
N ASN A 54 5.22 -8.18 -9.80
CA ASN A 54 5.62 -8.58 -8.45
C ASN A 54 5.87 -7.36 -7.56
N GLU A 55 6.61 -6.38 -8.08
CA GLU A 55 6.90 -5.17 -7.30
C GLU A 55 5.65 -4.32 -7.08
N SER A 56 4.75 -4.29 -8.06
CA SER A 56 3.47 -3.61 -7.89
C SER A 56 2.63 -4.26 -6.80
N ALA A 57 2.63 -5.58 -6.73
CA ALA A 57 1.93 -6.30 -5.67
C ALA A 57 2.52 -5.99 -4.30
N ASP A 58 3.85 -5.98 -4.19
CA ASP A 58 4.53 -5.63 -2.95
C ASP A 58 4.24 -4.20 -2.54
N LEU A 59 4.26 -3.27 -3.50
CA LEU A 59 3.95 -1.87 -3.25
C LEU A 59 2.54 -1.70 -2.72
N LEU A 60 1.56 -2.33 -3.37
CA LEU A 60 0.17 -2.24 -2.95
C LEU A 60 -0.02 -2.84 -1.56
N TYR A 61 0.61 -3.98 -1.29
CA TYR A 61 0.55 -4.64 0.01
C TYR A 61 1.06 -3.70 1.11
N HIS A 62 2.25 -3.15 0.94
CA HIS A 62 2.83 -2.27 1.97
C HIS A 62 2.08 -0.96 2.09
N LEU A 63 1.51 -0.45 0.99
CA LEU A 63 0.68 0.75 1.04
C LEU A 63 -0.57 0.52 1.88
N ILE A 64 -1.24 -0.62 1.71
CA ILE A 64 -2.41 -0.94 2.52
C ILE A 64 -2.05 -1.03 4.00
N VAL A 65 -0.92 -1.69 4.32
CA VAL A 65 -0.44 -1.78 5.70
C VAL A 65 -0.17 -0.38 6.27
N LEU A 66 0.47 0.49 5.48
CA LEU A 66 0.75 1.86 5.92
C LEU A 66 -0.52 2.64 6.21
N LEU A 67 -1.52 2.53 5.34
CA LEU A 67 -2.80 3.19 5.54
C LEU A 67 -3.46 2.72 6.83
N GLN A 68 -3.48 1.41 7.06
CA GLN A 68 -4.09 0.87 8.27
C GLN A 68 -3.32 1.25 9.52
N ALA A 69 -2.01 1.32 9.45
CA ALA A 69 -1.19 1.77 10.58
C ALA A 69 -1.44 3.25 10.89
N SER A 70 -1.90 3.99 9.90
CA SER A 70 -2.24 5.41 10.04
C SER A 70 -3.73 5.63 10.29
N GLU A 71 -4.45 4.55 10.58
CA GLU A 71 -5.90 4.55 10.83
C GLU A 71 -6.72 5.05 9.66
N LEU A 72 -6.21 4.78 8.46
CA LEU A 72 -6.91 5.02 7.20
C LEU A 72 -7.20 3.68 6.53
N ASN A 73 -8.00 3.70 5.48
CA ASN A 73 -8.24 2.51 4.69
C ASN A 73 -8.23 2.86 3.20
N LEU A 74 -8.25 1.83 2.37
CA LEU A 74 -8.15 2.01 0.92
C LEU A 74 -9.33 2.82 0.37
N SER A 75 -10.51 2.68 0.96
CA SER A 75 -11.69 3.43 0.50
C SER A 75 -11.52 4.94 0.69
N ASP A 76 -10.75 5.37 1.70
CA ASP A 76 -10.44 6.80 1.87
C ASP A 76 -9.65 7.33 0.67
N VAL A 77 -8.68 6.55 0.20
CA VAL A 77 -7.86 6.93 -0.96
C VAL A 77 -8.70 6.90 -2.23
N VAL A 78 -9.51 5.87 -2.41
CA VAL A 78 -10.39 5.74 -3.58
C VAL A 78 -11.36 6.92 -3.64
N ARG A 79 -11.85 7.37 -2.49
CA ARG A 79 -12.74 8.54 -2.42
C ARG A 79 -12.05 9.79 -2.96
N VAL A 80 -10.78 10.01 -2.60
CA VAL A 80 -10.01 11.13 -3.13
C VAL A 80 -9.90 11.06 -4.65
N LEU A 81 -9.60 9.87 -5.17
CA LEU A 81 -9.51 9.68 -6.62
C LEU A 81 -10.84 9.95 -7.31
N ARG A 82 -11.93 9.47 -6.71
CA ARG A 82 -13.27 9.67 -7.26
C ARG A 82 -13.62 11.15 -7.31
N GLU A 83 -13.29 11.91 -6.27
CA GLU A 83 -13.54 13.35 -6.24
C GLU A 83 -12.74 14.09 -7.31
N ARG A 84 -11.47 13.69 -7.50
CA ARG A 84 -10.61 14.31 -8.50
C ARG A 84 -11.07 14.06 -9.93
N HIS A 85 -11.80 12.97 -10.15
CA HIS A 85 -12.23 12.57 -11.49
C HIS A 85 -13.70 12.79 -11.75
N LYS A 86 -14.36 13.63 -10.95
CA LYS A 86 -15.74 14.01 -11.22
C LYS A 86 -15.83 14.78 -12.53
N PRO A 87 -16.94 14.61 -13.27
CA PRO A 87 -17.13 15.38 -14.50
C PRO A 87 -17.07 16.87 -14.25
N LYS A 88 -16.34 17.58 -15.11
CA LYS A 88 -16.18 19.04 -14.98
C LYS A 88 -17.49 19.79 -15.10
N THR A 89 -18.44 19.25 -15.86
CA THR A 89 -19.75 19.87 -16.01
C THR A 89 -20.46 20.06 -14.67
N ALA A 90 -20.21 19.19 -13.71
CA ALA A 90 -20.81 19.30 -12.39
C ALA A 90 -20.27 20.48 -11.59
N GLU A 91 -19.14 21.03 -12.01
CA GLU A 91 -18.46 22.11 -11.29
C GLU A 91 -18.84 23.49 -11.81
N LYS A 92 -19.64 23.53 -12.84
CA LYS A 92 -20.05 24.82 -13.43
C LYS A 92 -21.39 25.29 -12.92
#